data_0ed408d57852ed1c8f4c4ad1b8a74e28
#
_entry.id   0ed408d57852ed1c8f4c4ad1b8a74e28
#
_cell.length_a   1.000
_cell.length_b   1.000
_cell.length_c   1.000
_cell.angle_alpha   90.00
_cell.angle_beta   90.00
_cell.angle_gamma   90.00
#
_symmetry.space_group_name_H-M   'P 1'
#
loop_
_entity.id
_entity.type
_entity.pdbx_description
1 polymer ?
#
loop_
_entity_poly.entity_id
_entity_poly.type
_entity_poly.pdbx_seq_one_letter_code
_entity_poly.pdbx_strand_id
1 'polypeptide(L)'
;MNKYFALRKANRMRTKLLNEKSQEQLKEVIRYLRRVSWDFCGIELVRSDLLDIAIQANAENRELFHSIPDAKTFVEEVKPSLKTLGAGDYFWFVAPLYFFFEWGVEGLLLYPVIGDWFFELSVGYLMQLVVAVTVFCALFRRMMEQVGFPPREHWLKYATWLVLYIVTLYGTGWFFTQIAGKIVLLRLPILSYSIFCLLLGAGLYAIHFWRYGKDPRLSARI
;
A
#
# COMPACT_ATOMS: atom_id res chain seq x y z
N MET A 1 -8.79 20.57 -3.76
CA MET A 1 -8.70 19.25 -4.41
C MET A 1 -7.30 18.67 -4.13
N ASN A 2 -7.18 17.39 -3.80
CA ASN A 2 -5.88 16.76 -3.53
C ASN A 2 -5.06 16.70 -4.84
N LYS A 3 -3.86 17.30 -4.83
CA LYS A 3 -2.99 17.43 -6.01
C LYS A 3 -2.61 16.08 -6.64
N TYR A 4 -2.39 15.05 -5.82
CA TYR A 4 -2.12 13.70 -6.32
C TYR A 4 -3.27 13.15 -7.17
N PHE A 5 -4.51 13.25 -6.68
CA PHE A 5 -5.66 12.77 -7.45
C PHE A 5 -5.93 13.61 -8.69
N ALA A 6 -5.63 14.93 -8.65
CA ALA A 6 -5.72 15.80 -9.81
C ALA A 6 -4.74 15.35 -10.91
N LEU A 7 -3.46 15.14 -10.56
CA LEU A 7 -2.43 14.63 -11.48
C LEU A 7 -2.81 13.27 -12.05
N ARG A 8 -3.22 12.33 -11.18
CA ARG A 8 -3.64 11.00 -11.61
C ARG A 8 -4.83 11.03 -12.58
N LYS A 9 -5.79 11.91 -12.33
CA LYS A 9 -6.94 12.12 -13.24
C LYS A 9 -6.48 12.69 -14.57
N ALA A 10 -5.63 13.72 -14.56
CA ALA A 10 -5.06 14.33 -15.77
C ALA A 10 -4.28 13.29 -16.60
N ASN A 11 -3.39 12.51 -15.95
CA ASN A 11 -2.64 11.44 -16.61
C ASN A 11 -3.55 10.39 -17.25
N ARG A 12 -4.66 10.01 -16.56
CA ARG A 12 -5.63 9.07 -17.12
C ARG A 12 -6.34 9.63 -18.37
N MET A 13 -6.68 10.91 -18.38
CA MET A 13 -7.30 11.54 -19.55
C MET A 13 -6.31 11.63 -20.72
N ARG A 14 -5.07 12.04 -20.45
CA ARG A 14 -4.00 12.12 -21.46
C ARG A 14 -3.65 10.75 -22.06
N THR A 15 -3.66 9.68 -21.25
CA THR A 15 -3.44 8.31 -21.74
C THR A 15 -4.43 7.92 -22.86
N LYS A 16 -5.67 8.41 -22.80
CA LYS A 16 -6.69 8.12 -23.82
C LYS A 16 -6.42 8.79 -25.18
N LEU A 17 -5.52 9.77 -25.22
CA LEU A 17 -5.14 10.46 -26.47
C LEU A 17 -4.06 9.69 -27.25
N LEU A 18 -3.44 8.69 -26.64
CA LEU A 18 -2.44 7.87 -27.29
C LEU A 18 -3.07 6.78 -28.17
N ASN A 19 -2.35 6.34 -29.20
CA ASN A 19 -2.71 5.13 -29.95
C ASN A 19 -2.64 3.88 -29.05
N GLU A 20 -3.30 2.79 -29.45
CA GLU A 20 -3.39 1.57 -28.64
C GLU A 20 -2.01 1.01 -28.26
N LYS A 21 -1.07 0.99 -29.21
CA LYS A 21 0.26 0.44 -28.99
C LYS A 21 1.06 1.23 -27.96
N SER A 22 1.06 2.57 -28.04
CA SER A 22 1.70 3.44 -27.04
C SER A 22 1.00 3.34 -25.67
N GLN A 23 -0.32 3.12 -25.64
CA GLN A 23 -1.03 2.85 -24.38
C GLN A 23 -0.56 1.55 -23.71
N GLU A 24 -0.36 0.47 -24.49
CA GLU A 24 0.13 -0.80 -23.98
C GLU A 24 1.56 -0.69 -23.45
N GLN A 25 2.44 -0.04 -24.21
CA GLN A 25 3.82 0.22 -23.83
C GLN A 25 3.88 1.05 -22.52
N LEU A 26 3.10 2.11 -22.43
CA LEU A 26 2.98 2.91 -21.19
C LEU A 26 2.46 2.08 -20.00
N LYS A 27 1.44 1.25 -20.22
CA LYS A 27 0.92 0.35 -19.17
C LYS A 27 2.00 -0.64 -18.70
N GLU A 28 2.82 -1.13 -19.62
CA GLU A 28 3.92 -2.03 -19.29
C GLU A 28 4.95 -1.34 -18.39
N VAL A 29 5.44 -0.16 -18.76
CA VAL A 29 6.40 0.63 -17.95
C VAL A 29 5.83 0.90 -16.56
N ILE A 30 4.58 1.38 -16.47
CA ILE A 30 3.93 1.66 -15.17
C ILE A 30 3.75 0.39 -14.34
N ARG A 31 3.52 -0.76 -14.97
CA ARG A 31 3.47 -2.05 -14.28
C ARG A 31 4.83 -2.42 -13.68
N TYR A 32 5.92 -2.23 -14.41
CA TYR A 32 7.28 -2.46 -13.90
C TYR A 32 7.64 -1.47 -12.78
N LEU A 33 7.35 -0.17 -12.94
CA LEU A 33 7.57 0.83 -11.88
C LEU A 33 6.86 0.46 -10.57
N ARG A 34 5.61 0.00 -10.65
CA ARG A 34 4.85 -0.46 -9.48
C ARG A 34 5.39 -1.73 -8.84
N ARG A 35 6.19 -2.52 -9.56
CA ARG A 35 6.86 -3.69 -8.99
C ARG A 35 8.11 -3.31 -8.18
N VAL A 36 8.77 -2.23 -8.55
CA VAL A 36 10.06 -1.84 -7.96
C VAL A 36 9.94 -0.70 -6.95
N SER A 37 8.82 0.04 -6.93
CA SER A 37 8.62 1.17 -6.02
C SER A 37 7.17 1.32 -5.57
N TRP A 38 7.03 1.82 -4.35
CA TRP A 38 5.75 2.23 -3.74
C TRP A 38 5.61 3.74 -3.64
N ASP A 39 6.48 4.48 -4.28
CA ASP A 39 6.35 5.92 -4.43
C ASP A 39 5.26 6.24 -5.47
N PHE A 40 4.00 6.09 -5.07
CA PHE A 40 2.87 6.32 -5.97
C PHE A 40 2.85 7.73 -6.57
N CYS A 41 3.36 8.72 -5.81
CA CYS A 41 3.47 10.09 -6.29
C CYS A 41 4.56 10.20 -7.37
N GLY A 42 5.75 9.66 -7.11
CA GLY A 42 6.85 9.61 -8.08
C GLY A 42 6.45 8.85 -9.35
N ILE A 43 5.75 7.72 -9.20
CA ILE A 43 5.26 6.95 -10.36
C ILE A 43 4.28 7.77 -11.22
N GLU A 44 3.37 8.55 -10.63
CA GLU A 44 2.47 9.41 -11.42
C GLU A 44 3.20 10.61 -12.05
N LEU A 45 4.28 11.08 -11.45
CA LEU A 45 5.16 12.10 -12.07
C LEU A 45 5.91 11.52 -13.27
N VAL A 46 6.56 10.38 -13.12
CA VAL A 46 7.21 9.65 -14.23
C VAL A 46 6.21 9.34 -15.34
N ARG A 47 4.98 8.93 -14.97
CA ARG A 47 3.91 8.72 -15.95
C ARG A 47 3.57 9.99 -16.72
N SER A 48 3.57 11.16 -16.05
CA SER A 48 3.33 12.44 -16.73
C SER A 48 4.43 12.73 -17.77
N ASP A 49 5.71 12.49 -17.42
CA ASP A 49 6.83 12.68 -18.33
C ASP A 49 6.77 11.74 -19.53
N LEU A 50 6.47 10.46 -19.28
CA LEU A 50 6.27 9.49 -20.33
C LEU A 50 5.11 9.84 -21.26
N LEU A 51 4.04 10.46 -20.73
CA LEU A 51 2.91 10.93 -21.54
C LEU A 51 3.32 12.08 -22.46
N ASP A 52 4.20 12.99 -22.02
CA ASP A 52 4.73 14.06 -22.86
C ASP A 52 5.51 13.48 -24.03
N ILE A 53 6.42 12.52 -23.76
CA ILE A 53 7.20 11.82 -24.77
C ILE A 53 6.30 11.02 -25.72
N ALA A 54 5.32 10.28 -25.18
CA ALA A 54 4.44 9.45 -25.98
C ALA A 54 3.52 10.27 -26.90
N ILE A 55 3.03 11.41 -26.45
CA ILE A 55 2.19 12.31 -27.26
C ILE A 55 3.03 12.89 -28.41
N GLN A 56 4.28 13.29 -28.14
CA GLN A 56 5.17 13.77 -29.17
C GLN A 56 5.53 12.66 -30.18
N ALA A 57 5.88 11.48 -29.73
CA ALA A 57 6.15 10.32 -30.60
C ALA A 57 4.94 9.99 -31.49
N ASN A 58 3.72 9.99 -30.91
CA ASN A 58 2.49 9.78 -31.67
C ASN A 58 2.25 10.84 -32.75
N ALA A 59 2.54 12.11 -32.49
CA ALA A 59 2.44 13.18 -33.48
C ALA A 59 3.39 12.96 -34.67
N GLU A 60 4.51 12.28 -34.42
CA GLU A 60 5.50 11.91 -35.44
C GLU A 60 5.27 10.48 -36.03
N ASN A 61 4.12 9.86 -35.75
CA ASN A 61 3.79 8.49 -36.13
C ASN A 61 4.81 7.43 -35.63
N ARG A 62 5.47 7.71 -34.51
CA ARG A 62 6.42 6.80 -33.87
C ARG A 62 5.80 6.21 -32.60
N GLU A 63 6.33 5.07 -32.17
CA GLU A 63 5.95 4.40 -30.93
C GLU A 63 6.76 4.94 -29.75
N LEU A 64 6.23 4.78 -28.52
CA LEU A 64 6.92 5.20 -27.31
C LEU A 64 8.31 4.56 -27.17
N PHE A 65 8.45 3.26 -27.43
CA PHE A 65 9.73 2.55 -27.32
C PHE A 65 10.75 2.88 -28.44
N HIS A 66 10.39 3.72 -29.41
CA HIS A 66 11.38 4.38 -30.26
C HIS A 66 12.11 5.53 -29.55
N SER A 67 11.47 6.13 -28.59
CA SER A 67 11.96 7.31 -27.86
C SER A 67 12.56 6.98 -26.50
N ILE A 68 12.26 5.80 -25.94
CA ILE A 68 12.79 5.30 -24.68
C ILE A 68 13.26 3.85 -24.85
N PRO A 69 14.22 3.36 -24.02
CA PRO A 69 14.58 1.94 -24.01
C PRO A 69 13.37 1.07 -23.61
N ASP A 70 13.55 -0.26 -23.68
CA ASP A 70 12.52 -1.18 -23.23
C ASP A 70 12.10 -0.89 -21.76
N ALA A 71 10.90 -1.34 -21.39
CA ALA A 71 10.30 -1.02 -20.10
C ALA A 71 11.17 -1.37 -18.89
N LYS A 72 11.93 -2.48 -18.96
CA LYS A 72 12.78 -2.93 -17.87
C LYS A 72 14.00 -2.03 -17.70
N THR A 73 14.71 -1.76 -18.78
CA THR A 73 15.89 -0.88 -18.80
C THR A 73 15.53 0.53 -18.35
N PHE A 74 14.42 1.09 -18.89
CA PHE A 74 13.93 2.39 -18.47
C PHE A 74 13.64 2.45 -16.96
N VAL A 75 13.00 1.42 -16.41
CA VAL A 75 12.66 1.38 -14.97
C VAL A 75 13.91 1.29 -14.10
N GLU A 76 14.94 0.54 -14.51
CA GLU A 76 16.22 0.50 -13.77
C GLU A 76 16.92 1.87 -13.76
N GLU A 77 16.86 2.63 -14.85
CA GLU A 77 17.41 3.99 -14.93
C GLU A 77 16.65 5.00 -14.05
N VAL A 78 15.31 4.90 -14.01
CA VAL A 78 14.46 5.85 -13.28
C VAL A 78 14.35 5.50 -11.80
N LYS A 79 14.52 4.23 -11.41
CA LYS A 79 14.39 3.75 -10.03
C LYS A 79 15.16 4.58 -8.98
N PRO A 80 16.42 5.04 -9.22
CA PRO A 80 17.14 5.88 -8.28
C PRO A 80 16.49 7.25 -8.01
N SER A 81 15.69 7.76 -8.95
CA SER A 81 14.98 9.04 -8.81
C SER A 81 13.68 8.94 -8.00
N LEU A 82 13.17 7.72 -7.80
CA LEU A 82 11.99 7.49 -6.99
C LEU A 82 12.36 7.55 -5.50
N LYS A 83 11.43 8.10 -4.71
CA LYS A 83 11.63 8.18 -3.26
C LYS A 83 11.73 6.77 -2.66
N THR A 84 12.81 6.51 -1.94
CA THR A 84 12.88 5.34 -1.05
C THR A 84 11.94 5.55 0.12
N LEU A 85 11.01 4.61 0.31
CA LEU A 85 10.06 4.70 1.42
C LEU A 85 10.76 4.38 2.75
N GLY A 86 10.60 5.26 3.71
CA GLY A 86 11.04 5.05 5.09
C GLY A 86 10.05 4.17 5.89
N ALA A 87 10.47 3.74 7.08
CA ALA A 87 9.61 2.94 7.97
C ALA A 87 8.26 3.61 8.26
N GLY A 88 8.23 4.94 8.41
CA GLY A 88 7.00 5.69 8.63
C GLY A 88 6.04 5.67 7.43
N ASP A 89 6.56 5.62 6.19
CA ASP A 89 5.70 5.52 5.01
C ASP A 89 5.02 4.15 4.95
N TYR A 90 5.73 3.06 5.30
CA TYR A 90 5.15 1.72 5.42
C TYR A 90 4.09 1.65 6.52
N PHE A 91 4.35 2.27 7.68
CA PHE A 91 3.37 2.33 8.76
C PHE A 91 2.05 2.96 8.29
N TRP A 92 2.11 4.12 7.63
CA TRP A 92 0.90 4.81 7.13
C TRP A 92 0.15 4.06 6.04
N PHE A 93 0.78 3.11 5.38
CA PHE A 93 0.12 2.22 4.42
C PHE A 93 -0.46 0.98 5.10
N VAL A 94 0.31 0.37 5.99
CA VAL A 94 0.00 -0.93 6.60
C VAL A 94 -1.02 -0.82 7.73
N ALA A 95 -0.87 0.17 8.63
CA ALA A 95 -1.75 0.32 9.78
C ALA A 95 -3.23 0.47 9.40
N PRO A 96 -3.62 1.29 8.38
CA PRO A 96 -5.00 1.34 7.94
C PRO A 96 -5.55 -0.01 7.48
N LEU A 97 -4.76 -0.78 6.72
CA LEU A 97 -5.16 -2.10 6.23
C LEU A 97 -5.31 -3.10 7.38
N TYR A 98 -4.39 -3.07 8.34
CA TYR A 98 -4.45 -3.90 9.52
C TYR A 98 -5.75 -3.68 10.31
N PHE A 99 -6.06 -2.43 10.68
CA PHE A 99 -7.30 -2.12 11.40
C PHE A 99 -8.56 -2.42 10.58
N PHE A 100 -8.51 -2.19 9.28
CA PHE A 100 -9.67 -2.42 8.42
C PHE A 100 -9.98 -3.91 8.27
N PHE A 101 -8.99 -4.74 7.99
CA PHE A 101 -9.22 -6.16 7.71
C PHE A 101 -9.23 -7.02 8.97
N GLU A 102 -8.21 -6.94 9.80
CA GLU A 102 -8.01 -7.84 10.95
C GLU A 102 -9.12 -7.69 12.00
N TRP A 103 -9.56 -6.47 12.26
CA TRP A 103 -10.53 -6.19 13.31
C TRP A 103 -11.85 -5.65 12.81
N GLY A 104 -11.85 -4.92 11.71
CA GLY A 104 -13.06 -4.36 11.14
C GLY A 104 -13.87 -5.42 10.41
N VAL A 105 -13.31 -5.97 9.35
CA VAL A 105 -14.00 -6.96 8.51
C VAL A 105 -14.15 -8.29 9.22
N GLU A 106 -13.10 -8.80 9.85
CA GLU A 106 -13.13 -10.07 10.57
C GLU A 106 -14.17 -10.05 11.70
N GLY A 107 -14.20 -8.99 12.52
CA GLY A 107 -15.17 -8.86 13.59
C GLY A 107 -16.61 -8.82 13.09
N LEU A 108 -16.87 -8.15 11.95
CA LEU A 108 -18.20 -8.16 11.33
C LEU A 108 -18.60 -9.53 10.78
N LEU A 109 -17.65 -10.26 10.19
CA LEU A 109 -17.89 -11.61 9.65
C LEU A 109 -18.14 -12.62 10.77
N LEU A 110 -17.48 -12.46 11.91
CA LEU A 110 -17.66 -13.36 13.06
C LEU A 110 -18.92 -13.04 13.86
N TYR A 111 -19.42 -11.82 13.82
CA TYR A 111 -20.59 -11.39 14.60
C TYR A 111 -21.82 -12.31 14.44
N PRO A 112 -22.23 -12.72 13.22
CA PRO A 112 -23.37 -13.63 13.04
C PRO A 112 -23.17 -15.01 13.66
N VAL A 113 -21.91 -15.43 13.87
CA VAL A 113 -21.55 -16.75 14.41
C VAL A 113 -21.41 -16.70 15.93
N ILE A 114 -20.84 -15.62 16.46
CA ILE A 114 -20.46 -15.46 17.86
C ILE A 114 -21.55 -14.70 18.65
N GLY A 115 -22.38 -13.91 17.96
CA GLY A 115 -23.46 -13.13 18.59
C GLY A 115 -22.94 -11.98 19.46
N ASP A 116 -23.53 -11.79 20.66
CA ASP A 116 -23.21 -10.68 21.57
C ASP A 116 -21.90 -10.84 22.33
N TRP A 117 -20.87 -11.31 21.66
CA TRP A 117 -19.56 -11.44 22.27
C TRP A 117 -18.93 -10.07 22.59
N PHE A 118 -18.23 -10.02 23.71
CA PHE A 118 -17.51 -8.83 24.13
C PHE A 118 -16.02 -8.98 23.83
N PHE A 119 -15.47 -7.99 23.17
CA PHE A 119 -14.04 -7.84 23.00
C PHE A 119 -13.44 -7.19 24.24
N GLU A 120 -12.43 -7.82 24.83
CA GLU A 120 -11.71 -7.32 26.01
C GLU A 120 -10.42 -6.62 25.57
N LEU A 121 -10.44 -5.29 25.60
CA LEU A 121 -9.24 -4.49 25.41
C LEU A 121 -8.37 -4.60 26.66
N SER A 122 -7.37 -5.45 26.62
CA SER A 122 -6.43 -5.66 27.72
C SER A 122 -5.08 -4.98 27.47
N VAL A 123 -4.28 -4.80 28.52
CA VAL A 123 -2.90 -4.31 28.37
C VAL A 123 -2.09 -5.26 27.51
N GLY A 124 -2.26 -6.59 27.68
CA GLY A 124 -1.62 -7.60 26.86
C GLY A 124 -1.95 -7.46 25.38
N TYR A 125 -3.22 -7.17 25.06
CA TYR A 125 -3.64 -6.91 23.69
C TYR A 125 -2.99 -5.66 23.09
N LEU A 126 -2.90 -4.56 23.84
CA LEU A 126 -2.22 -3.35 23.34
C LEU A 126 -0.74 -3.59 23.09
N MET A 127 -0.05 -4.35 23.93
CA MET A 127 1.34 -4.75 23.71
C MET A 127 1.47 -5.63 22.45
N GLN A 128 0.58 -6.60 22.28
CA GLN A 128 0.52 -7.42 21.06
C GLN A 128 0.32 -6.56 19.81
N LEU A 129 -0.60 -5.59 19.85
CA LEU A 129 -0.89 -4.69 18.73
C LEU A 129 0.36 -3.93 18.29
N VAL A 130 1.10 -3.34 19.23
CA VAL A 130 2.34 -2.60 18.94
C VAL A 130 3.38 -3.52 18.28
N VAL A 131 3.58 -4.70 18.84
CA VAL A 131 4.53 -5.68 18.29
C VAL A 131 4.07 -6.18 16.92
N ALA A 132 2.79 -6.55 16.77
CA ALA A 132 2.24 -7.04 15.51
C ALA A 132 2.40 -6.02 14.38
N VAL A 133 2.03 -4.75 14.62
CA VAL A 133 2.17 -3.68 13.61
C VAL A 133 3.65 -3.44 13.28
N THR A 134 4.53 -3.40 14.28
CA THR A 134 5.97 -3.18 14.07
C THR A 134 6.60 -4.32 13.27
N VAL A 135 6.33 -5.56 13.66
CA VAL A 135 6.84 -6.75 12.97
C VAL A 135 6.28 -6.82 11.55
N PHE A 136 4.99 -6.57 11.38
CA PHE A 136 4.36 -6.57 10.06
C PHE A 136 4.99 -5.51 9.14
N CYS A 137 5.21 -4.29 9.63
CA CYS A 137 5.89 -3.25 8.86
C CYS A 137 7.31 -3.67 8.46
N ALA A 138 8.07 -4.28 9.38
CA ALA A 138 9.43 -4.73 9.11
C ALA A 138 9.47 -5.90 8.09
N LEU A 139 8.61 -6.90 8.27
CA LEU A 139 8.49 -8.04 7.37
C LEU A 139 8.01 -7.61 5.98
N PHE A 140 6.99 -6.76 5.93
CA PHE A 140 6.44 -6.24 4.69
C PHE A 140 7.48 -5.43 3.92
N ARG A 141 8.24 -4.57 4.60
CA ARG A 141 9.36 -3.84 4.00
C ARG A 141 10.38 -4.80 3.38
N ARG A 142 10.85 -5.80 4.14
CA ARG A 142 11.81 -6.80 3.65
C ARG A 142 11.26 -7.60 2.48
N MET A 143 10.01 -8.01 2.56
CA MET A 143 9.33 -8.70 1.47
C MET A 143 9.35 -7.85 0.18
N MET A 144 9.03 -6.58 0.29
CA MET A 144 8.99 -5.67 -0.86
C MET A 144 10.38 -5.39 -1.45
N GLU A 145 11.42 -5.29 -0.59
CA GLU A 145 12.80 -5.12 -1.04
C GLU A 145 13.32 -6.36 -1.80
N GLN A 146 12.92 -7.58 -1.38
CA GLN A 146 13.43 -8.83 -1.94
C GLN A 146 12.65 -9.33 -3.16
N VAL A 147 11.35 -9.13 -3.18
CA VAL A 147 10.46 -9.83 -4.12
C VAL A 147 9.78 -8.91 -5.13
N GLY A 148 9.62 -7.63 -4.78
CA GLY A 148 8.80 -6.70 -5.58
C GLY A 148 7.30 -7.07 -5.53
N PHE A 149 6.47 -6.37 -6.31
CA PHE A 149 5.02 -6.60 -6.37
C PHE A 149 4.52 -6.50 -7.82
N PRO A 150 3.65 -7.38 -8.33
CA PRO A 150 3.04 -8.61 -7.79
C PRO A 150 3.91 -9.86 -8.03
N PRO A 151 3.67 -10.90 -7.23
CA PRO A 151 4.61 -12.00 -7.01
C PRO A 151 4.41 -13.26 -7.87
N ARG A 152 4.02 -13.19 -9.12
CA ARG A 152 3.71 -14.41 -9.88
C ARG A 152 4.84 -15.45 -9.89
N GLU A 153 6.09 -15.00 -9.90
CA GLU A 153 7.27 -15.89 -9.99
C GLU A 153 7.82 -16.32 -8.62
N HIS A 154 7.32 -15.69 -7.52
CA HIS A 154 7.90 -15.88 -6.19
C HIS A 154 6.84 -16.15 -5.10
N TRP A 155 5.71 -16.75 -5.47
CA TRP A 155 4.59 -17.01 -4.56
C TRP A 155 5.00 -17.79 -3.29
N LEU A 156 5.96 -18.72 -3.39
CA LEU A 156 6.50 -19.45 -2.25
C LEU A 156 7.18 -18.53 -1.23
N LYS A 157 7.94 -17.52 -1.69
CA LYS A 157 8.57 -16.53 -0.80
C LYS A 157 7.52 -15.70 -0.06
N TYR A 158 6.43 -15.31 -0.77
CA TYR A 158 5.32 -14.62 -0.11
C TYR A 158 4.59 -15.50 0.89
N ALA A 159 4.34 -16.75 0.54
CA ALA A 159 3.75 -17.71 1.47
C ALA A 159 4.60 -17.86 2.73
N THR A 160 5.93 -17.97 2.58
CA THR A 160 6.85 -18.03 3.73
C THR A 160 6.75 -16.76 4.60
N TRP A 161 6.74 -15.58 4.00
CA TRP A 161 6.59 -14.32 4.76
C TRP A 161 5.22 -14.23 5.45
N LEU A 162 4.16 -14.67 4.80
CA LEU A 162 2.82 -14.72 5.38
C LEU A 162 2.76 -15.69 6.58
N VAL A 163 3.31 -16.88 6.43
CA VAL A 163 3.38 -17.86 7.52
C VAL A 163 4.18 -17.30 8.70
N LEU A 164 5.32 -16.68 8.43
CA LEU A 164 6.14 -16.05 9.47
C LEU A 164 5.37 -14.95 10.21
N TYR A 165 4.61 -14.13 9.48
CA TYR A 165 3.74 -13.11 10.08
C TYR A 165 2.67 -13.73 10.97
N ILE A 166 1.95 -14.76 10.46
CA ILE A 166 0.90 -15.45 11.20
C ILE A 166 1.46 -16.05 12.50
N VAL A 167 2.58 -16.79 12.41
CA VAL A 167 3.24 -17.38 13.58
C VAL A 167 3.66 -16.31 14.59
N THR A 168 4.19 -15.19 14.12
CA THR A 168 4.59 -14.08 15.01
C THR A 168 3.35 -13.45 15.66
N LEU A 169 2.27 -13.21 14.91
CA LEU A 169 1.05 -12.63 15.42
C LEU A 169 0.42 -13.48 16.52
N TYR A 170 0.20 -14.77 16.26
CA TYR A 170 -0.39 -15.69 17.23
C TYR A 170 0.55 -15.99 18.41
N GLY A 171 1.85 -16.15 18.15
CA GLY A 171 2.84 -16.39 19.21
C GLY A 171 2.96 -15.20 20.17
N THR A 172 3.02 -13.99 19.65
CA THR A 172 3.05 -12.78 20.50
C THR A 172 1.71 -12.58 21.22
N GLY A 173 0.58 -12.86 20.56
CA GLY A 173 -0.75 -12.82 21.18
C GLY A 173 -0.85 -13.74 22.39
N TRP A 174 -0.48 -15.00 22.21
CA TRP A 174 -0.45 -15.97 23.30
C TRP A 174 0.46 -15.49 24.45
N PHE A 175 1.70 -15.08 24.13
CA PHE A 175 2.66 -14.62 25.12
C PHE A 175 2.16 -13.43 25.95
N PHE A 176 1.67 -12.36 25.31
CA PHE A 176 1.19 -11.18 26.02
C PHE A 176 -0.11 -11.41 26.76
N THR A 177 -0.95 -12.33 26.29
CA THR A 177 -2.15 -12.74 27.03
C THR A 177 -1.79 -13.41 28.35
N GLN A 178 -0.74 -14.21 28.39
CA GLN A 178 -0.25 -14.83 29.63
C GLN A 178 0.31 -13.81 30.62
N ILE A 179 1.02 -12.80 30.14
CA ILE A 179 1.71 -11.81 31.00
C ILE A 179 0.73 -10.74 31.51
N ALA A 180 -0.06 -10.15 30.61
CA ALA A 180 -0.84 -8.94 30.91
C ALA A 180 -2.30 -9.01 30.43
N GLY A 181 -2.76 -10.15 29.95
CA GLY A 181 -4.13 -10.33 29.45
C GLY A 181 -5.21 -10.19 30.55
N LYS A 182 -4.83 -10.41 31.80
CA LYS A 182 -5.75 -10.27 32.97
C LYS A 182 -6.07 -8.82 33.30
N ILE A 183 -5.29 -7.85 32.81
CA ILE A 183 -5.52 -6.42 33.06
C ILE A 183 -6.43 -5.90 31.94
N VAL A 184 -7.73 -6.06 32.12
CA VAL A 184 -8.75 -5.57 31.19
C VAL A 184 -8.99 -4.09 31.43
N LEU A 185 -8.77 -3.26 30.40
CA LEU A 185 -8.98 -1.81 30.43
C LEU A 185 -10.42 -1.45 30.05
N LEU A 186 -10.96 -2.14 29.06
CA LEU A 186 -12.27 -1.83 28.50
C LEU A 186 -12.91 -3.09 27.92
N ARG A 187 -14.21 -3.21 28.07
CA ARG A 187 -15.01 -4.29 27.50
C ARG A 187 -16.01 -3.69 26.53
N LEU A 188 -15.91 -4.06 25.26
CA LEU A 188 -16.71 -3.51 24.18
C LEU A 188 -17.48 -4.62 23.45
N PRO A 189 -18.76 -4.40 23.08
CA PRO A 189 -19.43 -5.30 22.15
C PRO A 189 -18.62 -5.44 20.86
N ILE A 190 -18.47 -6.65 20.32
CA ILE A 190 -17.65 -6.92 19.13
C ILE A 190 -18.08 -6.06 17.94
N LEU A 191 -19.38 -5.86 17.76
CA LEU A 191 -19.93 -5.02 16.70
C LEU A 191 -19.44 -3.57 16.80
N SER A 192 -19.50 -2.97 18.00
CA SER A 192 -19.04 -1.59 18.24
C SER A 192 -17.54 -1.47 18.01
N TYR A 193 -16.77 -2.46 18.45
CA TYR A 193 -15.34 -2.52 18.25
C TYR A 193 -14.98 -2.63 16.76
N SER A 194 -15.66 -3.50 16.01
CA SER A 194 -15.45 -3.67 14.57
C SER A 194 -15.76 -2.39 13.78
N ILE A 195 -16.89 -1.73 14.10
CA ILE A 195 -17.23 -0.44 13.49
C ILE A 195 -16.16 0.61 13.80
N PHE A 196 -15.68 0.67 15.05
CA PHE A 196 -14.60 1.58 15.42
C PHE A 196 -13.33 1.31 14.62
N CYS A 197 -12.90 0.05 14.46
CA CYS A 197 -11.73 -0.33 13.67
C CYS A 197 -11.89 0.01 12.18
N LEU A 198 -13.07 -0.19 11.61
CA LEU A 198 -13.36 0.21 10.23
C LEU A 198 -13.23 1.73 10.05
N LEU A 199 -13.81 2.51 10.95
CA LEU A 199 -13.72 3.97 10.89
C LEU A 199 -12.29 4.46 11.10
N LEU A 200 -11.56 3.86 12.04
CA LEU A 200 -10.15 4.16 12.29
C LEU A 200 -9.29 3.83 11.05
N GLY A 201 -9.45 2.65 10.48
CA GLY A 201 -8.76 2.25 9.25
C GLY A 201 -9.06 3.18 8.08
N ALA A 202 -10.33 3.52 7.86
CA ALA A 202 -10.75 4.47 6.83
C ALA A 202 -10.18 5.88 7.07
N GLY A 203 -10.19 6.35 8.33
CA GLY A 203 -9.62 7.65 8.72
C GLY A 203 -8.10 7.72 8.48
N LEU A 204 -7.35 6.70 8.93
CA LEU A 204 -5.91 6.59 8.70
C LEU A 204 -5.59 6.54 7.20
N TYR A 205 -6.38 5.81 6.42
CA TYR A 205 -6.24 5.72 4.96
C TYR A 205 -6.51 7.08 4.29
N ALA A 206 -7.53 7.81 4.75
CA ALA A 206 -7.81 9.16 4.26
C ALA A 206 -6.64 10.12 4.56
N ILE A 207 -6.05 10.06 5.77
CA ILE A 207 -4.87 10.84 6.15
C ILE A 207 -3.67 10.47 5.28
N HIS A 208 -3.46 9.17 5.01
CA HIS A 208 -2.41 8.70 4.14
C HIS A 208 -2.50 9.34 2.73
N PHE A 209 -3.67 9.32 2.09
CA PHE A 209 -3.87 9.97 0.79
C PHE A 209 -3.81 11.50 0.85
N TRP A 210 -4.24 12.11 1.95
CA TRP A 210 -4.10 13.54 2.13
C TRP A 210 -2.63 13.98 2.17
N ARG A 211 -1.76 13.18 2.81
CA ARG A 211 -0.30 13.40 2.82
C ARG A 211 0.30 13.37 1.42
N TYR A 212 -0.13 12.45 0.54
CA TYR A 212 0.32 12.45 -0.86
C TYR A 212 0.01 13.76 -1.58
N GLY A 213 -1.14 14.36 -1.33
CA GLY A 213 -1.50 15.65 -1.92
C GLY A 213 -0.61 16.82 -1.51
N LYS A 214 0.17 16.66 -0.44
CA LYS A 214 1.15 17.65 0.07
C LYS A 214 2.59 17.39 -0.38
N ASP A 215 2.83 16.37 -1.21
CA ASP A 215 4.17 16.10 -1.72
C ASP A 215 4.70 17.33 -2.48
N PRO A 216 5.87 17.89 -2.08
CA PRO A 216 6.41 19.11 -2.68
C PRO A 216 6.69 18.95 -4.18
N ARG A 217 6.99 17.73 -4.65
CA ARG A 217 7.23 17.45 -6.06
C ARG A 217 6.00 17.72 -6.95
N LEU A 218 4.79 17.62 -6.39
CA LEU A 218 3.56 17.97 -7.11
C LEU A 218 3.39 19.49 -7.29
N SER A 219 4.00 20.29 -6.42
CA SER A 219 3.85 21.76 -6.49
C SER A 219 4.64 22.38 -7.63
N ALA A 220 5.65 21.68 -8.13
CA ALA A 220 6.48 22.15 -9.25
C ALA A 220 5.83 21.91 -10.63
N ARG A 221 4.71 21.15 -10.70
CA ARG A 221 4.10 20.72 -11.97
C ARG A 221 2.60 21.07 -12.13
N ILE A 222 2.00 21.67 -11.13
CA ILE A 222 0.62 22.15 -11.14
C ILE A 222 0.60 23.66 -10.94
#